data_98388f9ffb621b18f2fa241d06adb0dd
#
_entry.id   98388f9ffb621b18f2fa241d06adb0dd
#
_cell.length_a   1.000
_cell.length_b   1.000
_cell.length_c   1.000
_cell.angle_alpha   90.00
_cell.angle_beta   90.00
_cell.angle_gamma   90.00
#
_symmetry.space_group_name_H-M   'P 1'
#
loop_
_entity.id
_entity.type
_entity.pdbx_description
1 polymer ?
#
loop_
_entity_poly.entity_id
_entity_poly.type
_entity_poly.pdbx_seq_one_letter_code
_entity_poly.pdbx_strand_id
1 'polypeptide(L)'
;MNKLSNKLSNESFPKTIDVLNSSPVYDASSKKDKINLIRKLLKEKDAKIIAHYYTHADVQEVAELTGGNVSDSLEMAKFGANQSSKMLIVAGVRFMGETAKILNPEKKILMPTLEAECSLDLNCPAPELLEFSKKYPDRQIVVYANTSAEVKAMADWVVTSSIAVKLIEHLNKKNIK
;
A
#
# COMPACT_ATOMS: atom_id res chain seq x y z
N MET A 1 -26.56 4.90 25.01
CA MET A 1 -25.19 5.22 25.43
C MET A 1 -24.43 3.95 25.74
N ASN A 2 -23.34 3.76 25.04
CA ASN A 2 -22.20 2.86 25.29
C ASN A 2 -22.39 1.34 25.42
N LYS A 3 -22.46 0.68 24.25
CA LYS A 3 -22.02 -0.72 24.11
C LYS A 3 -20.76 -0.90 23.20
N LEU A 4 -20.23 0.18 22.65
CA LEU A 4 -19.01 0.12 21.79
C LEU A 4 -17.68 0.21 22.57
N SER A 5 -17.68 0.73 23.81
CA SER A 5 -16.44 0.95 24.56
C SER A 5 -15.87 -0.32 25.23
N ASN A 6 -16.63 -1.41 25.32
CA ASN A 6 -16.19 -2.61 26.05
C ASN A 6 -15.67 -3.75 25.16
N LYS A 7 -15.58 -3.57 23.83
CA LYS A 7 -15.04 -4.60 22.93
C LYS A 7 -13.57 -4.40 22.54
N LEU A 8 -13.00 -3.24 22.87
CA LEU A 8 -11.61 -2.91 22.52
C LEU A 8 -10.57 -3.24 23.61
N SER A 9 -10.99 -3.77 24.76
CA SER A 9 -10.09 -3.95 25.90
C SER A 9 -9.48 -5.35 26.07
N ASN A 10 -9.77 -6.33 25.20
CA ASN A 10 -9.28 -7.70 25.38
C ASN A 10 -8.62 -8.36 24.16
N GLU A 11 -8.36 -7.64 23.09
CA GLU A 11 -7.46 -8.12 22.05
C GLU A 11 -6.04 -7.65 22.39
N SER A 12 -5.21 -8.58 22.86
CA SER A 12 -3.79 -8.35 23.04
C SER A 12 -3.17 -8.16 21.65
N PHE A 13 -2.96 -6.91 21.23
CA PHE A 13 -2.13 -6.62 20.06
C PHE A 13 -0.77 -7.30 20.29
N PRO A 14 -0.28 -8.09 19.34
CA PRO A 14 1.07 -8.62 19.43
C PRO A 14 2.02 -7.45 19.63
N LYS A 15 2.82 -7.50 20.68
CA LYS A 15 3.79 -6.43 20.95
C LYS A 15 4.69 -6.33 19.73
N THR A 16 4.77 -5.18 19.13
CA THR A 16 5.60 -4.89 17.93
C THR A 16 7.05 -5.38 18.10
N ILE A 17 7.52 -5.43 19.34
CA ILE A 17 8.84 -5.94 19.73
C ILE A 17 9.02 -7.45 19.43
N ASP A 18 7.96 -8.27 19.58
CA ASP A 18 8.07 -9.72 19.36
C ASP A 18 8.20 -10.05 17.86
N VAL A 19 7.59 -9.25 16.99
CA VAL A 19 7.73 -9.40 15.53
C VAL A 19 9.16 -9.05 15.09
N LEU A 20 9.77 -8.02 15.65
CA LEU A 20 11.15 -7.63 15.34
C LEU A 20 12.16 -8.66 15.85
N ASN A 21 11.91 -9.30 16.98
CA ASN A 21 12.76 -10.33 17.56
C ASN A 21 12.66 -11.69 16.85
N SER A 22 11.62 -11.91 16.05
CA SER A 22 11.44 -13.14 15.25
C SER A 22 12.08 -13.08 13.87
N SER A 23 12.65 -11.95 13.48
CA SER A 23 13.33 -11.82 12.19
C SER A 23 14.54 -12.74 12.13
N PRO A 24 14.69 -13.55 11.07
CA PRO A 24 15.84 -14.44 10.96
C PRO A 24 17.14 -13.61 10.89
N VAL A 25 18.08 -13.95 11.77
CA VAL A 25 19.43 -13.35 11.75
C VAL A 25 20.22 -14.08 10.66
N TYR A 26 20.61 -13.37 9.63
CA TYR A 26 21.51 -13.88 8.59
C TYR A 26 22.94 -13.42 8.89
N ASP A 27 23.91 -14.34 8.74
CA ASP A 27 25.31 -13.93 8.69
C ASP A 27 25.57 -13.08 7.43
N ALA A 28 26.63 -12.25 7.48
CA ALA A 28 26.92 -11.29 6.40
C ALA A 28 27.19 -11.97 5.04
N SER A 29 27.77 -13.18 5.04
CA SER A 29 28.01 -13.94 3.81
C SER A 29 26.70 -14.41 3.19
N SER A 30 25.84 -15.06 3.99
CA SER A 30 24.52 -15.53 3.55
C SER A 30 23.63 -14.38 3.06
N LYS A 31 23.66 -13.21 3.70
CA LYS A 31 22.93 -12.03 3.27
C LYS A 31 23.39 -11.53 1.90
N LYS A 32 24.72 -11.42 1.71
CA LYS A 32 25.31 -11.00 0.44
C LYS A 32 24.95 -11.93 -0.72
N ASP A 33 24.99 -13.23 -0.48
CA ASP A 33 24.64 -14.24 -1.49
C ASP A 33 23.17 -14.16 -1.89
N LYS A 34 22.28 -13.95 -0.92
CA LYS A 34 20.85 -13.74 -1.19
C LYS A 34 20.59 -12.47 -2.00
N ILE A 35 21.25 -11.36 -1.66
CA ILE A 35 21.13 -10.10 -2.41
C ILE A 35 21.61 -10.28 -3.86
N ASN A 36 22.72 -11.00 -4.07
CA ASN A 36 23.23 -11.29 -5.41
C ASN A 36 22.27 -12.17 -6.21
N LEU A 37 21.67 -13.18 -5.57
CA LEU A 37 20.64 -14.01 -6.21
C LEU A 37 19.41 -13.20 -6.59
N ILE A 38 18.91 -12.36 -5.69
CA ILE A 38 17.79 -11.46 -5.95
C ILE A 38 18.10 -10.54 -7.14
N ARG A 39 19.28 -9.91 -7.15
CA ARG A 39 19.72 -9.05 -8.25
C ARG A 39 19.73 -9.77 -9.60
N LYS A 40 20.21 -11.01 -9.62
CA LYS A 40 20.20 -11.88 -10.80
C LYS A 40 18.78 -12.14 -11.28
N LEU A 41 17.88 -12.56 -10.37
CA LEU A 41 16.48 -12.85 -10.68
C LEU A 41 15.72 -11.61 -11.18
N LEU A 42 15.95 -10.45 -10.57
CA LEU A 42 15.34 -9.18 -11.02
C LEU A 42 15.73 -8.85 -12.46
N LYS A 43 17.01 -9.04 -12.80
CA LYS A 43 17.49 -8.83 -14.17
C LYS A 43 16.86 -9.84 -15.15
N GLU A 44 16.84 -11.13 -14.80
CA GLU A 44 16.27 -12.19 -15.65
C GLU A 44 14.76 -12.02 -15.88
N LYS A 45 14.05 -11.49 -14.89
CA LYS A 45 12.60 -11.29 -14.94
C LYS A 45 12.18 -9.90 -15.43
N ASP A 46 13.11 -9.04 -15.77
CA ASP A 46 12.85 -7.63 -16.06
C ASP A 46 11.97 -6.99 -14.97
N ALA A 47 12.46 -7.08 -13.74
CA ALA A 47 11.72 -6.70 -12.54
C ALA A 47 12.45 -5.63 -11.71
N LYS A 48 11.68 -4.83 -10.97
CA LYS A 48 12.16 -3.87 -9.97
C LYS A 48 11.46 -4.11 -8.63
N ILE A 49 12.19 -3.85 -7.54
CA ILE A 49 11.63 -3.85 -6.17
C ILE A 49 11.28 -2.43 -5.78
N ILE A 50 10.10 -2.27 -5.18
CA ILE A 50 9.67 -1.03 -4.55
C ILE A 50 9.27 -1.40 -3.12
N ALA A 51 9.90 -0.79 -2.13
CA ALA A 51 9.66 -1.06 -0.72
C ALA A 51 9.09 0.17 -0.02
N HIS A 52 8.09 -0.04 0.83
CA HIS A 52 7.61 1.01 1.72
C HIS A 52 8.58 1.19 2.88
N TYR A 53 8.82 2.41 3.31
CA TYR A 53 9.78 2.72 4.39
C TYR A 53 9.36 2.18 5.79
N TYR A 54 8.16 1.60 5.92
CA TYR A 54 7.74 0.85 7.13
C TYR A 54 8.14 -0.63 7.09
N THR A 55 8.69 -1.12 5.99
CA THR A 55 9.15 -2.51 5.92
C THR A 55 10.42 -2.69 6.73
N HIS A 56 10.76 -3.96 7.02
CA HIS A 56 12.00 -4.27 7.73
C HIS A 56 13.23 -3.72 6.99
N ALA A 57 14.25 -3.30 7.74
CA ALA A 57 15.47 -2.69 7.18
C ALA A 57 16.13 -3.53 6.09
N ASP A 58 16.16 -4.86 6.24
CA ASP A 58 16.70 -5.76 5.22
C ASP A 58 15.94 -5.72 3.90
N VAL A 59 14.62 -5.50 3.93
CA VAL A 59 13.80 -5.36 2.73
C VAL A 59 14.09 -4.04 2.02
N GLN A 60 14.23 -2.96 2.80
CA GLN A 60 14.62 -1.66 2.28
C GLN A 60 16.02 -1.71 1.64
N GLU A 61 17.01 -2.30 2.34
CA GLU A 61 18.36 -2.46 1.85
C GLU A 61 18.40 -3.25 0.52
N VAL A 62 17.64 -4.35 0.43
CA VAL A 62 17.53 -5.11 -0.82
C VAL A 62 16.97 -4.24 -1.95
N ALA A 63 15.93 -3.45 -1.70
CA ALA A 63 15.38 -2.56 -2.71
C ALA A 63 16.43 -1.55 -3.21
N GLU A 64 17.14 -0.88 -2.30
CA GLU A 64 18.18 0.09 -2.63
C GLU A 64 19.35 -0.54 -3.40
N LEU A 65 19.91 -1.64 -2.88
CA LEU A 65 21.07 -2.32 -3.47
C LEU A 65 20.78 -2.96 -4.84
N THR A 66 19.51 -3.16 -5.18
CA THR A 66 19.11 -3.74 -6.47
C THR A 66 18.60 -2.70 -7.48
N GLY A 67 18.74 -1.41 -7.17
CA GLY A 67 18.32 -0.31 -8.02
C GLY A 67 16.80 -0.13 -8.07
N GLY A 68 16.14 -0.47 -6.95
CA GLY A 68 14.74 -0.17 -6.67
C GLY A 68 14.56 1.15 -5.95
N ASN A 69 13.46 1.27 -5.20
CA ASN A 69 13.12 2.49 -4.47
C ASN A 69 12.56 2.15 -3.08
N VAL A 70 12.86 3.01 -2.10
CA VAL A 70 12.26 2.99 -0.76
C VAL A 70 11.59 4.33 -0.53
N SER A 71 10.26 4.32 -0.35
CA SER A 71 9.50 5.57 -0.23
C SER A 71 8.13 5.38 0.42
N ASP A 72 7.33 6.44 0.45
CA ASP A 72 5.91 6.37 0.79
C ASP A 72 5.06 5.80 -0.36
N SER A 73 3.79 5.55 -0.07
CA SER A 73 2.85 4.90 -1.00
C SER A 73 2.68 5.67 -2.33
N LEU A 74 2.72 7.00 -2.29
CA LEU A 74 2.53 7.83 -3.49
C LEU A 74 3.77 7.81 -4.36
N GLU A 75 4.94 7.97 -3.76
CA GLU A 75 6.22 7.91 -4.48
C GLU A 75 6.49 6.50 -5.01
N MET A 76 6.09 5.44 -4.29
CA MET A 76 6.13 4.06 -4.80
C MET A 76 5.33 3.93 -6.10
N ALA A 77 4.13 4.48 -6.14
CA ALA A 77 3.26 4.44 -7.32
C ALA A 77 3.87 5.22 -8.50
N LYS A 78 4.41 6.40 -8.26
CA LYS A 78 5.10 7.22 -9.27
C LYS A 78 6.36 6.54 -9.79
N PHE A 79 7.20 6.00 -8.90
CA PHE A 79 8.39 5.25 -9.29
C PHE A 79 8.02 4.09 -10.20
N GLY A 80 7.00 3.30 -9.81
CA GLY A 80 6.53 2.17 -10.62
C GLY A 80 6.09 2.59 -12.02
N ALA A 81 5.36 3.70 -12.15
CA ALA A 81 4.92 4.23 -13.43
C ALA A 81 6.08 4.68 -14.33
N ASN A 82 7.17 5.17 -13.74
CA ASN A 82 8.35 5.66 -14.46
C ASN A 82 9.36 4.57 -14.84
N GLN A 83 9.13 3.30 -14.44
CA GLN A 83 10.01 2.19 -14.79
C GLN A 83 9.61 1.53 -16.11
N SER A 84 10.59 1.20 -16.92
CA SER A 84 10.38 0.40 -18.15
C SER A 84 10.22 -1.09 -17.88
N SER A 85 10.52 -1.57 -16.68
CA SER A 85 10.41 -2.99 -16.29
C SER A 85 8.99 -3.52 -16.43
N LYS A 86 8.89 -4.78 -16.84
CA LYS A 86 7.60 -5.49 -17.04
C LYS A 86 6.96 -5.97 -15.73
N MET A 87 7.76 -5.99 -14.66
CA MET A 87 7.33 -6.51 -13.38
C MET A 87 7.76 -5.58 -12.24
N LEU A 88 6.88 -5.38 -11.27
CA LEU A 88 7.19 -4.69 -10.02
C LEU A 88 6.95 -5.66 -8.85
N ILE A 89 7.90 -5.72 -7.94
CA ILE A 89 7.76 -6.41 -6.65
C ILE A 89 7.51 -5.34 -5.60
N VAL A 90 6.29 -5.30 -5.08
CA VAL A 90 5.85 -4.27 -4.13
C VAL A 90 5.91 -4.85 -2.72
N ALA A 91 6.91 -4.43 -1.95
CA ALA A 91 7.04 -4.78 -0.55
C ALA A 91 6.38 -3.69 0.32
N GLY A 92 5.19 -3.96 0.75
CA GLY A 92 4.34 -3.07 1.54
C GLY A 92 3.03 -3.74 1.88
N VAL A 93 2.04 -2.97 2.32
CA VAL A 93 0.70 -3.47 2.60
C VAL A 93 -0.13 -3.61 1.32
N ARG A 94 -1.15 -4.46 1.37
CA ARG A 94 -1.94 -4.92 0.22
C ARG A 94 -2.42 -3.82 -0.72
N PHE A 95 -3.03 -2.75 -0.20
CA PHE A 95 -3.54 -1.65 -1.03
C PHE A 95 -2.45 -0.96 -1.87
N MET A 96 -1.17 -1.02 -1.46
CA MET A 96 -0.05 -0.44 -2.22
C MET A 96 0.22 -1.23 -3.50
N GLY A 97 0.18 -2.57 -3.41
CA GLY A 97 0.27 -3.44 -4.59
C GLY A 97 -0.93 -3.27 -5.53
N GLU A 98 -2.13 -3.16 -4.98
CA GLU A 98 -3.35 -2.87 -5.73
C GLU A 98 -3.25 -1.51 -6.44
N THR A 99 -2.81 -0.47 -5.75
CA THR A 99 -2.59 0.85 -6.35
C THR A 99 -1.52 0.81 -7.46
N ALA A 100 -0.43 0.09 -7.22
CA ALA A 100 0.60 -0.11 -8.25
C ALA A 100 0.01 -0.79 -9.50
N LYS A 101 -0.89 -1.77 -9.32
CA LYS A 101 -1.56 -2.45 -10.44
C LYS A 101 -2.55 -1.54 -11.17
N ILE A 102 -3.33 -0.73 -10.47
CA ILE A 102 -4.25 0.25 -11.06
C ILE A 102 -3.50 1.23 -11.96
N LEU A 103 -2.36 1.73 -11.49
CA LEU A 103 -1.55 2.72 -12.22
C LEU A 103 -0.64 2.13 -13.30
N ASN A 104 -0.46 0.81 -13.30
CA ASN A 104 0.37 0.08 -14.25
C ASN A 104 -0.35 -1.19 -14.71
N PRO A 105 -1.46 -1.08 -15.43
CA PRO A 105 -2.30 -2.22 -15.77
C PRO A 105 -1.59 -3.25 -16.66
N GLU A 106 -0.58 -2.83 -17.41
CA GLU A 106 0.23 -3.68 -18.29
C GLU A 106 1.30 -4.48 -17.54
N LYS A 107 1.71 -4.01 -16.35
CA LYS A 107 2.80 -4.64 -15.59
C LYS A 107 2.28 -5.78 -14.71
N LYS A 108 3.14 -6.76 -14.50
CA LYS A 108 2.92 -7.78 -13.49
C LYS A 108 3.33 -7.23 -12.13
N ILE A 109 2.40 -7.19 -11.19
CA ILE A 109 2.64 -6.78 -9.80
C ILE A 109 2.70 -8.03 -8.94
N LEU A 110 3.78 -8.17 -8.18
CA LEU A 110 3.96 -9.22 -7.18
C LEU A 110 4.12 -8.59 -5.80
N MET A 111 3.63 -9.27 -4.79
CA MET A 111 3.83 -8.90 -3.39
C MET A 111 4.40 -10.11 -2.63
N PRO A 112 5.33 -9.91 -1.70
CA PRO A 112 5.88 -11.00 -0.87
C PRO A 112 4.79 -11.68 -0.02
N THR A 113 3.81 -10.92 0.42
CA THR A 113 2.61 -11.39 1.12
C THR A 113 1.41 -10.50 0.82
N LEU A 114 0.20 -11.07 0.84
CA LEU A 114 -1.06 -10.34 0.76
C LEU A 114 -1.71 -10.16 2.15
N GLU A 115 -1.11 -10.72 3.19
CA GLU A 115 -1.60 -10.65 4.57
C GLU A 115 -1.20 -9.35 5.29
N ALA A 116 -0.25 -8.60 4.73
CA ALA A 116 0.11 -7.30 5.27
C ALA A 116 -0.98 -6.28 4.94
N GLU A 117 -1.68 -5.83 5.95
CA GLU A 117 -2.85 -4.94 5.84
C GLU A 117 -2.62 -3.60 6.54
N CYS A 118 -3.48 -2.64 6.26
CA CYS A 118 -3.48 -1.31 6.85
C CYS A 118 -4.80 -1.09 7.59
N SER A 119 -4.74 -0.56 8.82
CA SER A 119 -5.94 -0.28 9.61
C SER A 119 -6.88 0.72 8.92
N LEU A 120 -6.37 1.65 8.14
CA LEU A 120 -7.20 2.59 7.38
C LEU A 120 -7.99 1.88 6.28
N ASP A 121 -7.38 0.90 5.61
CA ASP A 121 -8.03 0.06 4.60
C ASP A 121 -9.11 -0.81 5.24
N LEU A 122 -8.76 -1.51 6.33
CA LEU A 122 -9.68 -2.38 7.07
C LEU A 122 -10.90 -1.64 7.66
N ASN A 123 -10.76 -0.35 7.96
CA ASN A 123 -11.86 0.48 8.48
C ASN A 123 -12.72 1.13 7.39
N CYS A 124 -12.51 0.79 6.11
CA CYS A 124 -13.34 1.24 5.00
C CYS A 124 -13.73 0.03 4.10
N PRO A 125 -14.54 -0.92 4.61
CA PRO A 125 -14.98 -2.06 3.81
C PRO A 125 -15.87 -1.65 2.66
N ALA A 126 -15.65 -2.22 1.49
CA ALA A 126 -16.41 -1.91 0.27
C ALA A 126 -17.94 -2.08 0.43
N PRO A 127 -18.46 -3.13 1.09
CA PRO A 127 -19.90 -3.27 1.31
C PRO A 127 -20.50 -2.14 2.14
N GLU A 128 -19.79 -1.65 3.17
CA GLU A 128 -20.26 -0.55 4.01
C GLU A 128 -20.26 0.77 3.26
N LEU A 129 -19.24 1.03 2.44
CA LEU A 129 -19.20 2.20 1.57
C LEU A 129 -20.33 2.16 0.56
N LEU A 130 -20.62 1.01 -0.03
CA LEU A 130 -21.75 0.84 -0.98
C LEU A 130 -23.11 1.13 -0.32
N GLU A 131 -23.32 0.66 0.90
CA GLU A 131 -24.56 0.95 1.65
C GLU A 131 -24.66 2.44 2.01
N PHE A 132 -23.54 3.03 2.40
CA PHE A 132 -23.48 4.45 2.73
C PHE A 132 -23.77 5.32 1.50
N SER A 133 -23.19 5.00 0.35
CA SER A 133 -23.39 5.76 -0.89
C SER A 133 -24.84 5.77 -1.36
N LYS A 134 -25.57 4.68 -1.15
CA LYS A 134 -27.01 4.60 -1.48
C LYS A 134 -27.88 5.59 -0.69
N LYS A 135 -27.42 6.01 0.49
CA LYS A 135 -28.12 7.01 1.32
C LYS A 135 -27.93 8.44 0.80
N TYR A 136 -26.91 8.66 -0.02
CA TYR A 136 -26.53 9.97 -0.54
C TYR A 136 -26.21 9.91 -2.04
N PRO A 137 -27.19 9.54 -2.88
CA PRO A 137 -26.97 9.28 -4.31
C PRO A 137 -26.56 10.51 -5.13
N ASP A 138 -26.75 11.71 -4.56
CA ASP A 138 -26.36 12.98 -5.17
C ASP A 138 -24.95 13.45 -4.76
N ARG A 139 -24.22 12.64 -4.01
CA ARG A 139 -22.89 12.98 -3.50
C ARG A 139 -21.81 12.23 -4.25
N GLN A 140 -20.68 12.92 -4.48
CA GLN A 140 -19.46 12.25 -4.95
C GLN A 140 -18.74 11.53 -3.80
N ILE A 141 -18.15 10.41 -4.14
CA ILE A 141 -17.39 9.58 -3.22
C ILE A 141 -15.91 9.95 -3.31
N VAL A 142 -15.39 10.51 -2.22
CA VAL A 142 -13.97 10.83 -2.08
C VAL A 142 -13.37 9.85 -1.08
N VAL A 143 -12.38 9.06 -1.50
CA VAL A 143 -11.72 8.09 -0.63
C VAL A 143 -10.24 8.42 -0.45
N TYR A 144 -9.69 8.01 0.68
CA TYR A 144 -8.26 8.10 0.94
C TYR A 144 -7.52 7.00 0.17
N ALA A 145 -6.28 7.27 -0.24
CA ALA A 145 -5.47 6.33 -1.02
C ALA A 145 -5.23 4.98 -0.31
N ASN A 146 -5.26 4.98 1.04
CA ASN A 146 -5.12 3.77 1.86
C ASN A 146 -6.45 3.01 1.96
N THR A 147 -6.96 2.56 0.85
CA THR A 147 -8.17 1.74 0.72
C THR A 147 -7.95 0.67 -0.34
N SER A 148 -8.79 -0.37 -0.34
CA SER A 148 -8.73 -1.45 -1.32
C SER A 148 -9.01 -0.98 -2.75
N ALA A 149 -8.63 -1.80 -3.73
CA ALA A 149 -8.99 -1.56 -5.13
C ALA A 149 -10.51 -1.55 -5.33
N GLU A 150 -11.25 -2.38 -4.58
CA GLU A 150 -12.71 -2.44 -4.62
C GLU A 150 -13.35 -1.13 -4.17
N VAL A 151 -12.85 -0.54 -3.08
CA VAL A 151 -13.28 0.79 -2.60
C VAL A 151 -12.94 1.88 -3.63
N LYS A 152 -11.73 1.83 -4.19
CA LYS A 152 -11.31 2.80 -5.24
C LYS A 152 -12.19 2.72 -6.49
N ALA A 153 -12.66 1.52 -6.84
CA ALA A 153 -13.54 1.33 -8.01
C ALA A 153 -14.93 1.98 -7.84
N MET A 154 -15.36 2.25 -6.61
CA MET A 154 -16.61 2.95 -6.31
C MET A 154 -16.42 4.45 -6.13
N ALA A 155 -15.18 4.93 -6.04
CA ALA A 155 -14.88 6.31 -5.74
C ALA A 155 -14.82 7.17 -7.00
N ASP A 156 -15.33 8.40 -6.91
CA ASP A 156 -15.13 9.44 -7.92
C ASP A 156 -13.73 10.06 -7.81
N TRP A 157 -13.18 10.11 -6.60
CA TRP A 157 -11.89 10.71 -6.32
C TRP A 157 -11.10 9.89 -5.30
N VAL A 158 -9.81 9.73 -5.58
CA VAL A 158 -8.86 9.14 -4.63
C VAL A 158 -7.84 10.20 -4.24
N VAL A 159 -7.69 10.45 -2.94
CA VAL A 159 -6.85 11.53 -2.41
C VAL A 159 -5.85 11.04 -1.36
N THR A 160 -4.84 11.87 -1.15
CA THR A 160 -3.95 11.81 0.03
C THR A 160 -4.21 13.05 0.90
N SER A 161 -3.68 13.06 2.13
CA SER A 161 -3.83 14.20 3.05
C SER A 161 -3.41 15.53 2.42
N SER A 162 -2.37 15.51 1.60
CA SER A 162 -1.80 16.73 1.00
C SER A 162 -2.70 17.43 -0.01
N ILE A 163 -3.66 16.72 -0.61
CA ILE A 163 -4.55 17.26 -1.65
C ILE A 163 -6.03 17.26 -1.26
N ALA A 164 -6.41 16.59 -0.18
CA ALA A 164 -7.81 16.44 0.21
C ALA A 164 -8.54 17.79 0.34
N VAL A 165 -7.97 18.74 1.07
CA VAL A 165 -8.58 20.07 1.26
C VAL A 165 -8.72 20.80 -0.09
N LYS A 166 -7.69 20.78 -0.93
CA LYS A 166 -7.71 21.43 -2.24
C LYS A 166 -8.78 20.83 -3.16
N LEU A 167 -8.98 19.50 -3.09
CA LEU A 167 -10.05 18.85 -3.85
C LEU A 167 -11.41 19.34 -3.37
N ILE A 168 -11.68 19.33 -2.06
CA ILE A 168 -12.97 19.79 -1.52
C ILE A 168 -13.24 21.25 -1.91
N GLU A 169 -12.25 22.13 -1.83
CA GLU A 169 -12.38 23.51 -2.30
C GLU A 169 -12.73 23.59 -3.80
N HIS A 170 -12.11 22.74 -4.61
CA HIS A 170 -12.39 22.67 -6.04
C HIS A 170 -13.81 22.20 -6.33
N LEU A 171 -14.28 21.16 -5.66
CA LEU A 171 -15.64 20.64 -5.79
C LEU A 171 -16.66 21.68 -5.36
N ASN A 172 -16.44 22.36 -4.22
CA ASN A 172 -17.30 23.43 -3.73
C ASN A 172 -17.40 24.60 -4.73
N LYS A 173 -16.28 25.03 -5.32
CA LYS A 173 -16.28 26.09 -6.36
C LYS A 173 -17.09 25.71 -7.60
N LYS A 174 -17.21 24.42 -7.88
CA LYS A 174 -17.99 23.89 -9.01
C LYS A 174 -19.42 23.49 -8.65
N ASN A 175 -19.85 23.72 -7.40
CA ASN A 175 -21.13 23.25 -6.85
C ASN A 175 -21.34 21.73 -7.03
N ILE A 176 -20.26 20.95 -6.99
CA ILE A 176 -20.29 19.49 -7.01
C ILE A 176 -20.41 19.03 -5.55
N LYS A 177 -21.40 18.18 -5.28
CA LYS A 177 -21.67 17.65 -3.93
C LYS A 177 -20.99 16.31 -3.70
#